data_07ea9e9384e8eab77a301b2ef572a88a
#
_entry.id   07ea9e9384e8eab77a301b2ef572a88a
#
_cell.length_a   1.000
_cell.length_b   1.000
_cell.length_c   1.000
_cell.angle_alpha   90.00
_cell.angle_beta   90.00
_cell.angle_gamma   90.00
#
_symmetry.space_group_name_H-M   'P 1'
#
loop_
_entity.id
_entity.type
_entity.pdbx_description
1 polymer ?
#
loop_
_entity_poly.entity_id
_entity_poly.type
_entity_poly.pdbx_seq_one_letter_code
_entity_poly.pdbx_strand_id
1 'polypeptide(L)'
;MSEPTGDVRTLVEHIAKLLVDAPDEVLVYQVEENGETIIELEVAPADMGKAIGKHGRTVRALRSLVNAAGFRLNKRFELEILE
;
A
#
# COMPACT_ATOMS: atom_id res chain seq x y z
N MET A 1 -0.53 -1.18 -21.51
CA MET A 1 -0.29 -0.34 -20.33
C MET A 1 -1.38 -0.55 -19.31
N SER A 2 -1.02 -0.76 -18.07
CA SER A 2 -2.02 -1.03 -17.04
C SER A 2 -2.75 0.25 -16.64
N GLU A 3 -3.92 0.06 -16.02
CA GLU A 3 -4.68 1.16 -15.47
C GLU A 3 -3.85 1.90 -14.42
N PRO A 4 -3.93 3.24 -14.34
CA PRO A 4 -3.15 3.98 -13.34
C PRO A 4 -3.40 3.50 -11.90
N THR A 5 -4.67 3.19 -11.56
CA THR A 5 -4.98 2.69 -10.21
C THR A 5 -4.37 1.32 -9.98
N GLY A 6 -4.31 0.47 -11.03
CA GLY A 6 -3.67 -0.83 -10.94
C GLY A 6 -2.18 -0.70 -10.71
N ASP A 7 -1.56 0.32 -11.29
CA ASP A 7 -0.13 0.56 -11.10
C ASP A 7 0.19 0.90 -9.65
N VAL A 8 -0.65 1.69 -8.98
CA VAL A 8 -0.44 2.04 -7.58
C VAL A 8 -0.54 0.80 -6.69
N ARG A 9 -1.57 -0.02 -6.89
CA ARG A 9 -1.72 -1.26 -6.14
C ARG A 9 -0.51 -2.17 -6.35
N THR A 10 -0.08 -2.32 -7.58
CA THR A 10 1.06 -3.16 -7.93
C THR A 10 2.35 -2.63 -7.29
N LEU A 11 2.51 -1.31 -7.27
CA LEU A 11 3.67 -0.69 -6.64
C LEU A 11 3.72 -1.03 -5.15
N VAL A 12 2.60 -0.87 -4.45
CA VAL A 12 2.53 -1.18 -3.02
C VAL A 12 2.85 -2.65 -2.78
N GLU A 13 2.31 -3.52 -3.61
CA GLU A 13 2.57 -4.96 -3.50
C GLU A 13 4.06 -5.27 -3.64
N HIS A 14 4.70 -4.69 -4.64
CA HIS A 14 6.14 -4.90 -4.87
C HIS A 14 6.96 -4.44 -3.69
N ILE A 15 6.69 -3.25 -3.19
CA ILE A 15 7.44 -2.70 -2.06
C ILE A 15 7.25 -3.55 -0.82
N ALA A 16 6.00 -3.92 -0.53
CA ALA A 16 5.72 -4.74 0.65
C ALA A 16 6.45 -6.07 0.60
N LYS A 17 6.48 -6.71 -0.57
CA LYS A 17 7.17 -7.99 -0.73
C LYS A 17 8.67 -7.89 -0.52
N LEU A 18 9.25 -6.73 -0.76
CA LEU A 18 10.68 -6.51 -0.51
C LEU A 18 10.97 -6.28 0.97
N LEU A 19 9.98 -5.89 1.74
CA LEU A 19 10.18 -5.52 3.15
C LEU A 19 9.95 -6.67 4.12
N VAL A 20 9.12 -7.65 3.75
CA VAL A 20 8.66 -8.68 4.67
C VAL A 20 9.44 -9.98 4.51
N ASP A 21 9.33 -10.85 5.51
CA ASP A 21 9.96 -12.18 5.46
C ASP A 21 9.09 -13.19 4.73
N ALA A 22 7.78 -12.97 4.69
CA ALA A 22 6.84 -13.89 4.03
C ALA A 22 6.15 -13.18 2.87
N PRO A 23 6.85 -12.96 1.75
CA PRO A 23 6.26 -12.24 0.61
C PRO A 23 5.05 -12.95 0.00
N ASP A 24 4.96 -14.27 0.16
CA ASP A 24 3.83 -15.03 -0.35
C ASP A 24 2.53 -14.70 0.39
N GLU A 25 2.62 -14.09 1.56
CA GLU A 25 1.43 -13.73 2.33
C GLU A 25 1.05 -12.26 2.16
N VAL A 26 1.73 -11.54 1.30
CA VAL A 26 1.36 -10.16 0.99
C VAL A 26 0.15 -10.15 0.06
N LEU A 27 -0.90 -9.47 0.48
CA LEU A 27 -2.09 -9.26 -0.35
C LEU A 27 -2.40 -7.77 -0.36
N VAL A 28 -2.75 -7.26 -1.53
CA VAL A 28 -3.09 -5.85 -1.66
C VAL A 28 -4.44 -5.75 -2.37
N TYR A 29 -5.36 -5.05 -1.72
CA TYR A 29 -6.71 -4.85 -2.23
C TYR A 29 -6.91 -3.40 -2.61
N GLN A 30 -7.79 -3.16 -3.53
CA GLN A 30 -8.16 -1.82 -3.94
C GLN A 30 -9.66 -1.67 -3.81
N VAL A 31 -10.08 -0.70 -3.01
CA VAL A 31 -11.50 -0.46 -2.73
C VAL A 31 -11.83 0.97 -3.09
N GLU A 32 -12.95 1.17 -3.78
CA GLU A 32 -13.46 2.50 -4.11
C GLU A 32 -14.55 2.85 -3.10
N GLU A 33 -14.43 4.00 -2.46
CA GLU A 33 -15.37 4.40 -1.42
C GLU A 33 -15.48 5.92 -1.39
N ASN A 34 -16.67 6.44 -1.62
CA ASN A 34 -16.95 7.89 -1.54
C ASN A 34 -15.99 8.74 -2.38
N GLY A 35 -15.64 8.26 -3.57
CA GLY A 35 -14.75 8.99 -4.47
C GLY A 35 -13.28 8.85 -4.12
N GLU A 36 -12.95 8.06 -3.11
CA GLU A 36 -11.57 7.78 -2.74
C GLU A 36 -11.21 6.35 -3.11
N THR A 37 -9.94 6.13 -3.42
CA THR A 37 -9.42 4.79 -3.65
C THR A 37 -8.58 4.40 -2.45
N ILE A 38 -8.96 3.32 -1.80
CA ILE A 38 -8.25 2.83 -0.62
C ILE A 38 -7.45 1.61 -1.02
N ILE A 39 -6.14 1.69 -0.80
CA ILE A 39 -5.24 0.56 -1.02
C ILE A 39 -5.07 -0.11 0.34
N GLU A 40 -5.51 -1.36 0.44
CA GLU A 40 -5.45 -2.12 1.68
C GLU A 40 -4.34 -3.15 1.59
N LEU A 41 -3.41 -3.08 2.51
CA LEU A 41 -2.25 -3.97 2.53
C LEU A 41 -2.38 -4.96 3.68
N GLU A 42 -2.25 -6.23 3.34
CA GLU A 42 -2.25 -7.31 4.33
C GLU A 42 -0.91 -8.04 4.25
N VAL A 43 -0.31 -8.30 5.40
CA VAL A 43 0.94 -9.06 5.48
C VAL A 43 0.79 -10.13 6.55
N ALA A 44 1.74 -11.06 6.59
CA ALA A 44 1.73 -12.07 7.66
C ALA A 44 1.78 -11.37 9.02
N PRO A 45 1.08 -11.88 10.04
CA PRO A 45 1.08 -11.24 11.36
C PRO A 45 2.48 -10.97 11.90
N ALA A 46 3.41 -11.89 11.67
CA ALA A 46 4.78 -11.73 12.14
C ALA A 46 5.53 -10.59 11.42
N ASP A 47 5.01 -10.15 10.27
CA ASP A 47 5.66 -9.11 9.47
C ASP A 47 5.06 -7.73 9.67
N MET A 48 4.02 -7.61 10.52
CA MET A 48 3.39 -6.31 10.76
C MET A 48 4.38 -5.24 11.16
N GLY A 49 5.31 -5.58 12.04
CA GLY A 49 6.33 -4.63 12.47
C GLY A 49 7.19 -4.13 11.32
N LYS A 50 7.47 -4.99 10.34
CA LYS A 50 8.27 -4.60 9.18
C LYS A 50 7.48 -3.70 8.23
N ALA A 51 6.18 -3.95 8.10
CA ALA A 51 5.33 -3.11 7.26
C ALA A 51 5.13 -1.72 7.85
N ILE A 52 5.05 -1.63 9.17
CA ILE A 52 4.87 -0.35 9.86
C ILE A 52 6.21 0.37 9.98
N GLY A 53 7.25 -0.37 10.35
CA GLY A 53 8.58 0.18 10.51
C GLY A 53 8.78 0.85 11.86
N LYS A 54 10.03 1.12 12.19
CA LYS A 54 10.38 1.76 13.45
C LYS A 54 9.74 3.14 13.50
N HIS A 55 9.00 3.40 14.58
CA HIS A 55 8.29 4.67 14.78
C HIS A 55 7.31 4.98 13.64
N GLY A 56 6.84 3.95 12.93
CA GLY A 56 5.90 4.13 11.84
C GLY A 56 6.49 4.74 10.58
N ARG A 57 7.79 4.74 10.45
CA ARG A 57 8.46 5.40 9.32
C ARG A 57 8.15 4.75 7.98
N THR A 58 8.09 3.43 7.95
CA THR A 58 7.83 2.71 6.70
C THR A 58 6.43 2.97 6.20
N VAL A 59 5.43 2.85 7.09
CA VAL A 59 4.05 3.08 6.66
C VAL A 59 3.82 4.53 6.26
N ARG A 60 4.48 5.48 6.94
CA ARG A 60 4.35 6.89 6.54
C ARG A 60 4.98 7.13 5.16
N ALA A 61 6.11 6.50 4.89
CA ALA A 61 6.74 6.62 3.57
C ALA A 61 5.85 6.04 2.48
N LEU A 62 5.25 4.87 2.76
CA LEU A 62 4.31 4.27 1.81
C LEU A 62 3.10 5.16 1.56
N ARG A 63 2.56 5.76 2.63
CA ARG A 63 1.42 6.67 2.51
C ARG A 63 1.80 7.89 1.66
N SER A 64 2.99 8.43 1.87
CA SER A 64 3.44 9.57 1.07
C SER A 64 3.55 9.22 -0.40
N LEU A 65 4.06 8.03 -0.72
CA LEU A 65 4.16 7.59 -2.10
C LEU A 65 2.79 7.40 -2.73
N VAL A 66 1.86 6.78 -2.00
CA VAL A 66 0.51 6.55 -2.48
C VAL A 66 -0.21 7.88 -2.70
N ASN A 67 -0.06 8.81 -1.77
CA ASN A 67 -0.67 10.13 -1.91
C ASN A 67 -0.09 10.90 -3.09
N ALA A 68 1.21 10.82 -3.29
CA ALA A 68 1.87 11.49 -4.42
C ALA A 68 1.38 10.93 -5.75
N ALA A 69 1.23 9.61 -5.83
CA ALA A 69 0.71 8.98 -7.03
C ALA A 69 -0.73 9.42 -7.30
N GLY A 70 -1.54 9.48 -6.26
CA GLY A 70 -2.92 9.93 -6.38
C GLY A 70 -2.99 11.37 -6.87
N PHE A 71 -2.18 12.23 -6.31
CA PHE A 71 -2.13 13.64 -6.72
C PHE A 71 -1.80 13.74 -8.20
N ARG A 72 -0.81 12.98 -8.66
CA ARG A 72 -0.42 12.99 -10.05
C ARG A 72 -1.53 12.51 -10.99
N LEU A 73 -2.32 11.54 -10.53
CA LEU A 73 -3.41 10.97 -11.30
C LEU A 73 -4.72 11.76 -11.12
N ASN A 74 -4.67 12.82 -10.34
CA ASN A 74 -5.84 13.62 -9.99
C ASN A 74 -6.90 12.79 -9.30
N LYS A 75 -6.45 11.92 -8.39
CA LYS A 75 -7.31 11.01 -7.63
C LYS A 75 -6.90 11.06 -6.16
N ARG A 76 -7.82 10.69 -5.32
CA ARG A 76 -7.59 10.64 -3.89
C ARG A 76 -7.33 9.19 -3.47
N PHE A 77 -6.11 8.92 -3.04
CA PHE A 77 -5.68 7.59 -2.63
C PHE A 77 -5.35 7.58 -1.15
N GLU A 78 -5.69 6.49 -0.49
CA GLU A 78 -5.30 6.25 0.89
C GLU A 78 -4.73 4.86 1.03
N LEU A 79 -3.85 4.68 2.01
CA LEU A 79 -3.28 3.37 2.33
C LEU A 79 -3.69 2.96 3.73
N GLU A 80 -4.22 1.75 3.86
CA GLU A 80 -4.52 1.14 5.15
C GLU A 80 -3.77 -0.17 5.26
N ILE A 81 -3.24 -0.45 6.45
CA ILE A 81 -2.65 -1.74 6.75
C ILE A 81 -3.66 -2.52 7.58
N LEU A 82 -4.05 -3.68 7.07
CA LEU A 82 -5.03 -4.53 7.74
C LEU A 82 -4.35 -5.32 8.86
N GLU A 83 -5.04 -5.43 9.97
CA GLU A 83 -4.53 -6.18 11.12
C GLU A 83 -5.20 -7.53 11.27
#